data_9db97351f8fd4b8b8eeaf252e871bb4d
#
_entry.id   9db97351f8fd4b8b8eeaf252e871bb4d
#
_cell.length_a   1.000
_cell.length_b   1.000
_cell.length_c   1.000
_cell.angle_alpha   90.00
_cell.angle_beta   90.00
_cell.angle_gamma   90.00
#
_symmetry.space_group_name_H-M   'P 1'
#
loop_
_entity.id
_entity.type
_entity.pdbx_description
1 polymer ?
#
loop_
_entity_poly.entity_id
_entity_poly.type
_entity_poly.pdbx_seq_one_letter_code
_entity_poly.pdbx_strand_id
1 'polypeptide(L)'
;MSWALLFNSLALALPVALATVTVGWLAALFIASSRGGAQLLALGGVIVSLALPPFLVVNVWLGLLGNVGVLKPWLPFDIYSHGGVVWVLTLMLWPLPCLMSLGALKRLTAEMLDAEPGLCGWPLVRSLLLPMTLPAVLQSGLIVFALAFNNIAVPAILQVKVFPAQFWVQFSTSYNFELTWQYGWAMAALPLALLFLLRGRAFAWPWESQGVQAEVLRNRLGQALLNLVSVAVCLFVALSVLLPLGHLLLDTRSWTDL
;
A
#
# COMPACT_ATOMS: atom_id res chain seq x y z
N MET A 1 30.34 1.69 -4.59
CA MET A 1 28.94 1.62 -4.13
C MET A 1 28.58 2.94 -3.52
N SER A 2 27.50 3.59 -3.98
CA SER A 2 27.06 4.86 -3.39
C SER A 2 26.15 4.56 -2.18
N TRP A 3 26.75 4.52 -1.00
CA TRP A 3 26.03 4.32 0.27
C TRP A 3 24.89 5.33 0.46
N ALA A 4 25.06 6.55 -0.06
CA ALA A 4 24.01 7.56 -0.04
C ALA A 4 22.75 7.13 -0.81
N LEU A 5 22.88 6.50 -1.99
CA LEU A 5 21.74 6.01 -2.76
C LEU A 5 21.05 4.82 -2.10
N LEU A 6 21.81 3.94 -1.48
CA LEU A 6 21.24 2.83 -0.71
C LEU A 6 20.43 3.38 0.48
N PHE A 7 21.00 4.35 1.20
CA PHE A 7 20.29 5.02 2.29
C PHE A 7 19.03 5.74 1.81
N ASN A 8 19.09 6.44 0.67
CA ASN A 8 17.91 7.08 0.07
C ASN A 8 16.81 6.05 -0.23
N SER A 9 17.16 4.91 -0.80
CA SER A 9 16.18 3.84 -1.09
C SER A 9 15.58 3.25 0.18
N LEU A 10 16.36 3.05 1.23
CA LEU A 10 15.87 2.59 2.53
C LEU A 10 14.98 3.64 3.20
N ALA A 11 15.41 4.90 3.20
CA ALA A 11 14.67 6.03 3.75
C ALA A 11 13.35 6.29 3.02
N LEU A 12 13.23 5.84 1.77
CA LEU A 12 12.01 5.90 0.97
C LEU A 12 11.12 4.68 1.22
N ALA A 13 11.68 3.48 1.25
CA ALA A 13 10.93 2.24 1.38
C ALA A 13 10.25 2.09 2.76
N LEU A 14 10.90 2.59 3.82
CA LEU A 14 10.34 2.49 5.18
C LEU A 14 9.05 3.32 5.38
N PRO A 15 9.00 4.63 5.04
CA PRO A 15 7.75 5.38 5.11
C PRO A 15 6.64 4.81 4.22
N VAL A 16 6.98 4.31 3.02
CA VAL A 16 6.00 3.64 2.15
C VAL A 16 5.42 2.43 2.85
N ALA A 17 6.23 1.55 3.43
CA ALA A 17 5.75 0.38 4.13
C ALA A 17 4.86 0.74 5.33
N LEU A 18 5.24 1.73 6.13
CA LEU A 18 4.46 2.19 7.28
C LEU A 18 3.11 2.80 6.83
N ALA A 19 3.13 3.67 5.83
CA ALA A 19 1.91 4.32 5.33
C ALA A 19 0.94 3.30 4.70
N THR A 20 1.45 2.40 3.85
CA THR A 20 0.62 1.38 3.19
C THR A 20 0.02 0.39 4.17
N VAL A 21 0.78 -0.05 5.18
CA VAL A 21 0.30 -0.95 6.23
C VAL A 21 -0.82 -0.28 7.04
N THR A 22 -0.64 0.98 7.42
CA THR A 22 -1.65 1.73 8.17
C THR A 22 -2.95 1.86 7.37
N VAL A 23 -2.86 2.34 6.13
CA VAL A 23 -4.03 2.51 5.25
C VAL A 23 -4.67 1.15 4.92
N GLY A 24 -3.85 0.16 4.57
CA GLY A 24 -4.33 -1.18 4.23
C GLY A 24 -5.03 -1.86 5.41
N TRP A 25 -4.52 -1.71 6.63
CA TRP A 25 -5.17 -2.25 7.82
C TRP A 25 -6.51 -1.57 8.11
N LEU A 26 -6.58 -0.24 7.99
CA LEU A 26 -7.85 0.50 8.12
C LEU A 26 -8.87 0.06 7.06
N ALA A 27 -8.43 -0.12 5.81
CA ALA A 27 -9.29 -0.61 4.74
C ALA A 27 -9.79 -2.05 5.01
N ALA A 28 -8.92 -2.91 5.52
CA ALA A 28 -9.30 -4.27 5.92
C ALA A 28 -10.35 -4.26 7.04
N LEU A 29 -10.18 -3.39 8.04
CA LEU A 29 -11.15 -3.22 9.13
C LEU A 29 -12.51 -2.73 8.61
N PHE A 30 -12.51 -1.75 7.70
CA PHE A 30 -13.72 -1.27 7.03
C PHE A 30 -14.43 -2.39 6.27
N ILE A 31 -13.69 -3.14 5.44
CA ILE A 31 -14.25 -4.24 4.63
C ILE A 31 -14.81 -5.35 5.53
N ALA A 32 -14.09 -5.71 6.62
CA ALA A 32 -14.51 -6.74 7.56
C ALA A 32 -15.79 -6.36 8.33
N SER A 33 -16.00 -5.05 8.59
CA SER A 33 -17.17 -4.52 9.30
C SER A 33 -18.31 -4.07 8.37
N SER A 34 -18.12 -4.15 7.05
CA SER A 34 -19.10 -3.73 6.04
C SER A 34 -19.88 -4.90 5.46
N ARG A 35 -21.08 -4.63 4.92
CA ARG A 35 -21.95 -5.62 4.25
C ARG A 35 -22.48 -5.10 2.92
N GLY A 36 -22.87 -6.04 2.06
CA GLY A 36 -23.55 -5.74 0.79
C GLY A 36 -22.74 -4.84 -0.14
N GLY A 37 -23.38 -3.81 -0.69
CA GLY A 37 -22.76 -2.93 -1.68
C GLY A 37 -21.49 -2.22 -1.20
N ALA A 38 -21.43 -1.76 0.04
CA ALA A 38 -20.26 -1.07 0.59
C ALA A 38 -19.03 -1.99 0.64
N GLN A 39 -19.21 -3.24 1.03
CA GLN A 39 -18.15 -4.25 1.04
C GLN A 39 -17.67 -4.55 -0.38
N LEU A 40 -18.61 -4.76 -1.32
CA LEU A 40 -18.29 -5.03 -2.73
C LEU A 40 -17.55 -3.87 -3.38
N LEU A 41 -17.99 -2.63 -3.16
CA LEU A 41 -17.32 -1.44 -3.70
C LEU A 41 -15.91 -1.28 -3.14
N ALA A 42 -15.74 -1.51 -1.83
CA ALA A 42 -14.42 -1.41 -1.22
C ALA A 42 -13.47 -2.51 -1.74
N LEU A 43 -13.93 -3.76 -1.84
CA LEU A 43 -13.14 -4.85 -2.44
C LEU A 43 -12.86 -4.59 -3.93
N GLY A 44 -13.85 -4.10 -4.67
CA GLY A 44 -13.65 -3.65 -6.06
C GLY A 44 -12.57 -2.59 -6.17
N GLY A 45 -12.59 -1.59 -5.30
CA GLY A 45 -11.54 -0.57 -5.22
C GLY A 45 -10.14 -1.14 -4.96
N VAL A 46 -10.03 -2.12 -4.05
CA VAL A 46 -8.77 -2.84 -3.78
C VAL A 46 -8.27 -3.56 -5.04
N ILE A 47 -9.15 -4.30 -5.73
CA ILE A 47 -8.80 -5.07 -6.94
C ILE A 47 -8.39 -4.12 -8.07
N VAL A 48 -9.17 -3.06 -8.30
CA VAL A 48 -8.87 -2.07 -9.34
C VAL A 48 -7.55 -1.36 -9.05
N SER A 49 -7.28 -0.99 -7.78
CA SER A 49 -6.01 -0.38 -7.40
C SER A 49 -4.80 -1.28 -7.69
N LEU A 50 -4.93 -2.60 -7.53
CA LEU A 50 -3.88 -3.56 -7.90
C LEU A 50 -3.71 -3.69 -9.42
N ALA A 51 -4.79 -3.52 -10.18
CA ALA A 51 -4.77 -3.64 -11.64
C ALA A 51 -4.26 -2.38 -12.34
N LEU A 52 -4.28 -1.22 -11.65
CA LEU A 52 -3.83 0.04 -12.24
C LEU A 52 -2.32 0.02 -12.54
N PRO A 53 -1.92 0.32 -13.80
CA PRO A 53 -0.51 0.36 -14.15
C PRO A 53 0.19 1.54 -13.47
N PRO A 54 1.45 1.35 -13.00
CA PRO A 54 2.21 2.36 -12.27
C PRO A 54 2.30 3.70 -12.98
N PHE A 55 2.54 3.68 -14.28
CA PHE A 55 2.71 4.90 -15.07
C PHE A 55 1.44 5.76 -15.11
N LEU A 56 0.25 5.13 -15.11
CA LEU A 56 -1.01 5.85 -15.09
C LEU A 56 -1.15 6.64 -13.78
N VAL A 57 -0.93 6.00 -12.65
CA VAL A 57 -1.03 6.64 -11.34
C VAL A 57 -0.03 7.79 -11.21
N VAL A 58 1.24 7.56 -11.63
CA VAL A 58 2.27 8.61 -11.57
C VAL A 58 1.91 9.80 -12.46
N ASN A 59 1.48 9.54 -13.71
CA ASN A 59 1.17 10.61 -14.67
C ASN A 59 -0.01 11.47 -14.23
N VAL A 60 -1.03 10.87 -13.64
CA VAL A 60 -2.15 11.64 -13.09
C VAL A 60 -1.68 12.57 -11.97
N TRP A 61 -0.86 12.06 -11.03
CA TRP A 61 -0.34 12.89 -9.95
C TRP A 61 0.66 13.95 -10.44
N LEU A 62 1.42 13.68 -11.53
CA LEU A 62 2.23 14.69 -12.20
C LEU A 62 1.37 15.77 -12.86
N GLY A 63 0.27 15.39 -13.51
CA GLY A 63 -0.68 16.34 -14.08
C GLY A 63 -1.34 17.25 -13.04
N LEU A 64 -1.53 16.75 -11.81
CA LEU A 64 -2.15 17.50 -10.72
C LEU A 64 -1.16 18.36 -9.92
N LEU A 65 -0.01 17.79 -9.53
CA LEU A 65 0.96 18.38 -8.60
C LEU A 65 2.30 18.72 -9.23
N GLY A 66 2.51 18.42 -10.51
CA GLY A 66 3.73 18.79 -11.24
C GLY A 66 3.88 20.30 -11.41
N ASN A 67 4.95 20.75 -12.05
CA ASN A 67 5.30 22.17 -12.17
C ASN A 67 4.19 23.02 -12.82
N VAL A 68 3.40 22.44 -13.72
CA VAL A 68 2.23 23.08 -14.37
C VAL A 68 0.91 22.45 -13.90
N GLY A 69 0.92 21.74 -12.78
CA GLY A 69 -0.23 21.02 -12.25
C GLY A 69 -1.32 21.94 -11.72
N VAL A 70 -2.58 21.53 -11.90
CA VAL A 70 -3.76 22.31 -11.50
C VAL A 70 -3.82 22.56 -9.99
N LEU A 71 -3.33 21.63 -9.19
CA LEU A 71 -3.34 21.74 -7.71
C LEU A 71 -2.06 22.38 -7.15
N LYS A 72 -1.02 22.60 -7.98
CA LYS A 72 0.25 23.18 -7.54
C LYS A 72 0.12 24.54 -6.83
N PRO A 73 -0.74 25.47 -7.29
CA PRO A 73 -0.90 26.77 -6.61
C PRO A 73 -1.53 26.66 -5.22
N TRP A 74 -2.32 25.62 -4.97
CA TRP A 74 -3.07 25.43 -3.72
C TRP A 74 -2.34 24.55 -2.71
N LEU A 75 -1.54 23.63 -3.22
CA LEU A 75 -0.78 22.67 -2.40
C LEU A 75 0.72 22.86 -2.65
N PRO A 76 1.45 23.45 -1.70
CA PRO A 76 2.91 23.64 -1.81
C PRO A 76 3.68 22.32 -1.63
N PHE A 77 3.15 21.23 -2.18
CA PHE A 77 3.74 19.90 -2.12
C PHE A 77 4.58 19.66 -3.39
N ASP A 78 5.84 19.31 -3.21
CA ASP A 78 6.71 18.97 -4.32
C ASP A 78 6.63 17.48 -4.64
N ILE A 79 6.01 17.16 -5.80
CA ILE A 79 5.88 15.79 -6.26
C ILE A 79 7.24 15.19 -6.68
N TYR A 80 8.22 16.02 -7.09
CA TYR A 80 9.57 15.60 -7.47
C TYR A 80 10.49 15.40 -6.26
N SER A 81 9.93 15.03 -5.13
CA SER A 81 10.64 14.81 -3.87
C SER A 81 10.50 13.37 -3.39
N HIS A 82 11.25 12.99 -2.35
CA HIS A 82 11.05 11.73 -1.65
C HIS A 82 9.61 11.59 -1.15
N GLY A 83 9.00 12.68 -0.67
CA GLY A 83 7.59 12.71 -0.26
C GLY A 83 6.64 12.36 -1.39
N GLY A 84 6.89 12.85 -2.61
CA GLY A 84 6.10 12.52 -3.80
C GLY A 84 6.17 11.04 -4.16
N VAL A 85 7.37 10.45 -4.11
CA VAL A 85 7.54 9.00 -4.33
C VAL A 85 6.82 8.18 -3.27
N VAL A 86 6.95 8.57 -1.98
CA VAL A 86 6.23 7.92 -0.87
C VAL A 86 4.72 7.99 -1.09
N TRP A 87 4.21 9.15 -1.48
CA TRP A 87 2.79 9.37 -1.76
C TRP A 87 2.28 8.42 -2.84
N VAL A 88 2.91 8.43 -4.02
CA VAL A 88 2.48 7.61 -5.16
C VAL A 88 2.60 6.12 -4.87
N LEU A 89 3.72 5.66 -4.29
CA LEU A 89 3.91 4.25 -3.94
C LEU A 89 2.91 3.80 -2.88
N THR A 90 2.54 4.66 -1.93
CA THR A 90 1.51 4.34 -0.93
C THR A 90 0.16 4.12 -1.61
N LEU A 91 -0.23 5.00 -2.55
CA LEU A 91 -1.47 4.86 -3.31
C LEU A 91 -1.52 3.60 -4.19
N MET A 92 -0.37 3.05 -4.55
CA MET A 92 -0.30 1.83 -5.37
C MET A 92 -0.24 0.54 -4.55
N LEU A 93 0.44 0.55 -3.40
CA LEU A 93 0.80 -0.68 -2.68
C LEU A 93 -0.10 -1.00 -1.48
N TRP A 94 -0.97 -0.07 -1.04
CA TRP A 94 -1.88 -0.30 0.09
C TRP A 94 -2.83 -1.51 -0.05
N PRO A 95 -3.21 -1.97 -1.26
CA PRO A 95 -4.06 -3.15 -1.40
C PRO A 95 -3.44 -4.43 -0.85
N LEU A 96 -2.12 -4.58 -0.91
CA LEU A 96 -1.43 -5.77 -0.40
C LEU A 96 -1.61 -5.94 1.12
N PRO A 97 -1.26 -4.94 1.97
CA PRO A 97 -1.56 -5.01 3.40
C PRO A 97 -3.05 -5.12 3.71
N CYS A 98 -3.91 -4.52 2.89
CA CYS A 98 -5.35 -4.64 3.04
C CYS A 98 -5.82 -6.11 2.94
N LEU A 99 -5.46 -6.80 1.88
CA LEU A 99 -5.86 -8.19 1.66
C LEU A 99 -5.30 -9.13 2.73
N MET A 100 -4.04 -8.97 3.11
CA MET A 100 -3.41 -9.80 4.14
C MET A 100 -4.02 -9.56 5.53
N SER A 101 -4.27 -8.30 5.88
CA SER A 101 -4.94 -7.93 7.14
C SER A 101 -6.41 -8.40 7.16
N LEU A 102 -7.11 -8.31 6.02
CA LEU A 102 -8.48 -8.82 5.90
C LEU A 102 -8.53 -10.34 6.11
N GLY A 103 -7.57 -11.08 5.54
CA GLY A 103 -7.44 -12.52 5.78
C GLY A 103 -7.23 -12.86 7.25
N ALA A 104 -6.42 -12.07 7.97
CA ALA A 104 -6.24 -12.24 9.40
C ALA A 104 -7.50 -11.90 10.20
N LEU A 105 -8.18 -10.78 9.86
CA LEU A 105 -9.44 -10.40 10.52
C LEU A 105 -10.56 -11.42 10.35
N LYS A 106 -10.60 -12.13 9.21
CA LYS A 106 -11.57 -13.21 8.99
C LYS A 106 -11.36 -14.46 9.85
N ARG A 107 -10.24 -14.56 10.57
CA ARG A 107 -10.00 -15.59 11.56
C ARG A 107 -10.62 -15.28 12.93
N LEU A 108 -11.17 -14.07 13.12
CA LEU A 108 -11.87 -13.69 14.33
C LEU A 108 -13.14 -14.55 14.47
N THR A 109 -13.30 -15.23 15.59
CA THR A 109 -14.49 -16.05 15.92
C THR A 109 -15.41 -15.31 16.88
N ALA A 110 -16.68 -15.71 16.92
CA ALA A 110 -17.64 -15.16 17.87
C ALA A 110 -17.20 -15.44 19.32
N GLU A 111 -16.64 -16.61 19.58
CA GLU A 111 -16.14 -17.02 20.90
C GLU A 111 -15.05 -16.07 21.42
N MET A 112 -14.15 -15.60 20.54
CA MET A 112 -13.12 -14.62 20.92
C MET A 112 -13.72 -13.29 21.35
N LEU A 113 -14.81 -12.85 20.70
CA LEU A 113 -15.51 -11.61 21.06
C LEU A 113 -16.34 -11.79 22.35
N ASP A 114 -16.91 -12.97 22.57
CA ASP A 114 -17.75 -13.27 23.73
C ASP A 114 -16.95 -13.56 24.98
N ALA A 115 -15.68 -13.94 24.84
CA ALA A 115 -14.74 -14.09 25.95
C ALA A 115 -14.52 -12.77 26.71
N GLU A 116 -14.62 -11.63 26.00
CA GLU A 116 -14.42 -10.29 26.56
C GLU A 116 -15.58 -9.35 26.15
N PRO A 117 -16.79 -9.52 26.72
CA PRO A 117 -17.98 -8.78 26.30
C PRO A 117 -17.89 -7.26 26.52
N GLY A 118 -17.03 -6.80 27.42
CA GLY A 118 -16.80 -5.39 27.71
C GLY A 118 -15.91 -4.67 26.72
N LEU A 119 -15.19 -5.38 25.84
CA LEU A 119 -14.32 -4.75 24.84
C LEU A 119 -15.12 -4.20 23.67
N CYS A 120 -15.17 -2.87 23.56
CA CYS A 120 -15.82 -2.14 22.47
C CYS A 120 -14.95 -0.98 21.98
N GLY A 121 -15.11 -0.57 20.73
CA GLY A 121 -14.42 0.59 20.15
C GLY A 121 -12.89 0.44 20.11
N TRP A 122 -12.18 1.48 20.52
CA TRP A 122 -10.72 1.52 20.52
C TRP A 122 -10.03 0.46 21.41
N PRO A 123 -10.52 0.17 22.63
CA PRO A 123 -10.02 -0.96 23.41
C PRO A 123 -10.05 -2.30 22.67
N LEU A 124 -11.13 -2.60 21.93
CA LEU A 124 -11.23 -3.82 21.11
C LEU A 124 -10.16 -3.84 20.01
N VAL A 125 -9.97 -2.72 19.35
CA VAL A 125 -8.93 -2.57 18.31
C VAL A 125 -7.54 -2.86 18.89
N ARG A 126 -7.19 -2.22 19.99
CA ARG A 126 -5.84 -2.27 20.56
C ARG A 126 -5.52 -3.62 21.23
N SER A 127 -6.46 -4.21 21.93
CA SER A 127 -6.20 -5.41 22.76
C SER A 127 -6.48 -6.71 22.04
N LEU A 128 -7.36 -6.73 21.02
CA LEU A 128 -7.73 -7.95 20.32
C LEU A 128 -7.37 -7.90 18.82
N LEU A 129 -7.91 -6.92 18.07
CA LEU A 129 -7.80 -6.92 16.62
C LEU A 129 -6.37 -6.67 16.14
N LEU A 130 -5.68 -5.70 16.71
CA LEU A 130 -4.32 -5.34 16.31
C LEU A 130 -3.31 -6.47 16.67
N PRO A 131 -3.28 -7.02 17.88
CA PRO A 131 -2.40 -8.15 18.21
C PRO A 131 -2.66 -9.39 17.35
N MET A 132 -3.91 -9.71 17.06
CA MET A 132 -4.28 -10.85 16.23
C MET A 132 -3.84 -10.68 14.77
N THR A 133 -3.93 -9.46 14.25
CA THR A 133 -3.53 -9.15 12.86
C THR A 133 -2.05 -8.81 12.72
N LEU A 134 -1.33 -8.56 13.80
CA LEU A 134 0.06 -8.13 13.79
C LEU A 134 1.00 -9.01 12.94
N PRO A 135 0.90 -10.35 12.96
CA PRO A 135 1.72 -11.18 12.08
C PRO A 135 1.49 -10.87 10.58
N ALA A 136 0.23 -10.70 10.17
CA ALA A 136 -0.12 -10.36 8.78
C ALA A 136 0.32 -8.94 8.42
N VAL A 137 0.18 -8.00 9.34
CA VAL A 137 0.63 -6.60 9.22
C VAL A 137 2.15 -6.55 9.02
N LEU A 138 2.93 -7.26 9.83
CA LEU A 138 4.39 -7.32 9.70
C LEU A 138 4.82 -8.02 8.41
N GLN A 139 4.17 -9.12 8.03
CA GLN A 139 4.46 -9.82 6.78
C GLN A 139 4.20 -8.94 5.57
N SER A 140 3.03 -8.29 5.51
CA SER A 140 2.68 -7.37 4.42
C SER A 140 3.60 -6.16 4.37
N GLY A 141 3.97 -5.61 5.52
CA GLY A 141 4.91 -4.50 5.63
C GLY A 141 6.29 -4.85 5.07
N LEU A 142 6.80 -6.04 5.36
CA LEU A 142 8.06 -6.54 4.81
C LEU A 142 7.98 -6.71 3.28
N ILE A 143 6.87 -7.26 2.76
CA ILE A 143 6.67 -7.42 1.32
C ILE A 143 6.62 -6.05 0.64
N VAL A 144 5.83 -5.12 1.16
CA VAL A 144 5.74 -3.76 0.62
C VAL A 144 7.09 -3.04 0.69
N PHE A 145 7.83 -3.19 1.78
CA PHE A 145 9.17 -2.63 1.91
C PHE A 145 10.10 -3.13 0.80
N ALA A 146 10.10 -4.45 0.51
CA ALA A 146 10.90 -4.99 -0.59
C ALA A 146 10.46 -4.46 -1.96
N LEU A 147 9.15 -4.38 -2.20
CA LEU A 147 8.60 -3.86 -3.45
C LEU A 147 8.94 -2.37 -3.63
N ALA A 148 8.81 -1.57 -2.59
CA ALA A 148 9.15 -0.15 -2.62
C ALA A 148 10.66 0.07 -2.79
N PHE A 149 11.50 -0.71 -2.09
CA PHE A 149 12.95 -0.64 -2.20
C PHE A 149 13.44 -0.96 -3.61
N ASN A 150 12.85 -1.97 -4.28
CA ASN A 150 13.22 -2.38 -5.63
C ASN A 150 12.46 -1.64 -6.74
N ASN A 151 11.60 -0.66 -6.39
CA ASN A 151 10.87 0.10 -7.39
C ASN A 151 11.79 1.08 -8.11
N ILE A 152 11.84 0.96 -9.44
CA ILE A 152 12.60 1.84 -10.32
C ILE A 152 11.68 2.85 -11.00
N ALA A 153 10.48 2.40 -11.40
CA ALA A 153 9.60 3.16 -12.29
C ALA A 153 9.14 4.49 -11.69
N VAL A 154 8.58 4.47 -10.48
CA VAL A 154 8.04 5.67 -9.83
C VAL A 154 9.14 6.69 -9.51
N PRO A 155 10.27 6.31 -8.84
CA PRO A 155 11.35 7.24 -8.60
C PRO A 155 11.98 7.81 -9.87
N ALA A 156 12.11 7.01 -10.95
CA ALA A 156 12.68 7.48 -12.21
C ALA A 156 11.79 8.56 -12.87
N ILE A 157 10.47 8.37 -12.91
CA ILE A 157 9.55 9.37 -13.46
C ILE A 157 9.54 10.64 -12.61
N LEU A 158 9.59 10.51 -11.27
CA LEU A 158 9.63 11.63 -10.34
C LEU A 158 11.05 12.21 -10.13
N GLN A 159 12.03 11.78 -10.92
CA GLN A 159 13.42 12.26 -10.93
C GLN A 159 14.14 12.11 -9.58
N VAL A 160 13.72 11.16 -8.74
CA VAL A 160 14.35 10.89 -7.46
C VAL A 160 15.41 9.80 -7.62
N LYS A 161 16.62 10.10 -7.18
CA LYS A 161 17.76 9.19 -7.30
C LYS A 161 17.68 8.08 -6.23
N VAL A 162 17.51 6.84 -6.70
CA VAL A 162 17.45 5.63 -5.88
C VAL A 162 18.47 4.60 -6.33
N PHE A 163 18.86 3.72 -5.42
CA PHE A 163 19.89 2.71 -5.68
C PHE A 163 19.54 1.78 -6.85
N PRO A 164 18.33 1.19 -6.96
CA PRO A 164 17.97 0.31 -8.07
C PRO A 164 18.04 0.99 -9.45
N ALA A 165 17.62 2.25 -9.55
CA ALA A 165 17.70 3.01 -10.81
C ALA A 165 19.16 3.25 -11.24
N GLN A 166 20.02 3.64 -10.31
CA GLN A 166 21.44 3.87 -10.60
C GLN A 166 22.15 2.56 -10.97
N PHE A 167 21.83 1.47 -10.29
CA PHE A 167 22.32 0.14 -10.63
C PHE A 167 21.96 -0.23 -12.08
N TRP A 168 20.70 -0.03 -12.47
CA TRP A 168 20.22 -0.32 -13.81
C TRP A 168 20.94 0.51 -14.89
N VAL A 169 21.08 1.82 -14.64
CA VAL A 169 21.82 2.73 -15.55
C VAL A 169 23.26 2.26 -15.70
N GLN A 170 23.95 1.94 -14.60
CA GLN A 170 25.34 1.50 -14.64
C GLN A 170 25.50 0.16 -15.37
N PHE A 171 24.58 -0.77 -15.17
CA PHE A 171 24.57 -2.05 -15.88
C PHE A 171 24.40 -1.85 -17.39
N SER A 172 23.41 -1.03 -17.79
CA SER A 172 23.11 -0.81 -19.21
C SER A 172 24.17 0.00 -19.97
N THR A 173 24.99 0.77 -19.26
CA THR A 173 26.06 1.59 -19.86
C THR A 173 27.43 0.95 -19.87
N SER A 174 27.78 0.22 -18.82
CA SER A 174 29.12 -0.35 -18.69
C SER A 174 29.27 -1.78 -19.22
N TYR A 175 28.18 -2.53 -19.28
CA TYR A 175 28.15 -3.97 -19.60
C TYR A 175 29.18 -4.81 -18.81
N ASN A 176 29.65 -4.29 -17.67
CA ASN A 176 30.62 -4.97 -16.84
C ASN A 176 29.92 -5.82 -15.77
N PHE A 177 29.86 -7.13 -16.00
CA PHE A 177 29.18 -8.08 -15.11
C PHE A 177 29.83 -8.20 -13.74
N GLU A 178 31.15 -8.08 -13.63
CA GLU A 178 31.84 -8.20 -12.35
C GLU A 178 31.53 -7.04 -11.41
N LEU A 179 31.62 -5.81 -11.92
CA LEU A 179 31.25 -4.62 -11.17
C LEU A 179 29.75 -4.63 -10.82
N THR A 180 28.93 -5.08 -11.76
CA THR A 180 27.48 -5.16 -11.58
C THR A 180 27.13 -6.14 -10.47
N TRP A 181 27.76 -7.30 -10.43
CA TRP A 181 27.54 -8.29 -9.38
C TRP A 181 27.93 -7.77 -7.99
N GLN A 182 29.07 -7.07 -7.90
CA GLN A 182 29.53 -6.46 -6.65
C GLN A 182 28.54 -5.43 -6.06
N TYR A 183 27.73 -4.79 -6.90
CA TYR A 183 26.73 -3.81 -6.46
C TYR A 183 25.32 -4.39 -6.38
N GLY A 184 25.00 -5.40 -7.20
CA GLY A 184 23.67 -6.00 -7.31
C GLY A 184 23.25 -6.85 -6.13
N TRP A 185 24.20 -7.35 -5.33
CA TRP A 185 23.89 -8.21 -4.20
C TRP A 185 22.88 -7.61 -3.21
N ALA A 186 22.91 -6.30 -3.01
CA ALA A 186 21.98 -5.61 -2.10
C ALA A 186 20.52 -5.71 -2.56
N MET A 187 20.28 -5.70 -3.90
CA MET A 187 18.94 -5.89 -4.47
C MET A 187 18.44 -7.33 -4.31
N ALA A 188 19.33 -8.31 -4.36
CA ALA A 188 18.98 -9.71 -4.15
C ALA A 188 18.90 -10.09 -2.66
N ALA A 189 19.81 -9.56 -1.84
CA ALA A 189 19.90 -9.89 -0.43
C ALA A 189 18.63 -9.52 0.34
N LEU A 190 18.00 -8.39 0.03
CA LEU A 190 16.82 -7.92 0.72
C LEU A 190 15.59 -8.82 0.49
N PRO A 191 15.19 -9.18 -0.76
CA PRO A 191 14.14 -10.16 -1.00
C PRO A 191 14.46 -11.54 -0.41
N LEU A 192 15.72 -11.98 -0.49
CA LEU A 192 16.14 -13.27 0.07
C LEU A 192 16.05 -13.28 1.60
N ALA A 193 16.49 -12.21 2.27
CA ALA A 193 16.33 -12.06 3.71
C ALA A 193 14.84 -12.07 4.12
N LEU A 194 13.98 -11.42 3.34
CA LEU A 194 12.54 -11.44 3.56
C LEU A 194 11.94 -12.83 3.38
N LEU A 195 12.30 -13.55 2.35
CA LEU A 195 11.89 -14.94 2.13
C LEU A 195 12.32 -15.82 3.30
N PHE A 196 13.53 -15.62 3.81
CA PHE A 196 14.02 -16.36 4.97
C PHE A 196 13.23 -16.00 6.25
N LEU A 197 12.93 -14.73 6.49
CA LEU A 197 12.13 -14.27 7.64
C LEU A 197 10.68 -14.75 7.59
N LEU A 198 10.13 -14.87 6.38
CA LEU A 198 8.76 -15.34 6.15
C LEU A 198 8.67 -16.86 6.04
N ARG A 199 9.81 -17.57 6.02
CA ARG A 199 9.85 -19.02 5.90
C ARG A 199 9.06 -19.68 7.02
N GLY A 200 8.17 -20.61 6.65
CA GLY A 200 7.37 -21.37 7.60
C GLY A 200 6.18 -20.61 8.21
N ARG A 201 5.91 -19.37 7.78
CA ARG A 201 4.73 -18.63 8.21
C ARG A 201 3.59 -18.80 7.21
N ALA A 202 2.46 -19.29 7.68
CA ALA A 202 1.26 -19.40 6.84
C ALA A 202 0.65 -18.02 6.58
N PHE A 203 0.32 -17.74 5.32
CA PHE A 203 -0.46 -16.55 4.96
C PHE A 203 -1.94 -16.81 5.23
N ALA A 204 -2.60 -15.82 5.82
CA ALA A 204 -4.05 -15.86 6.02
C ALA A 204 -4.76 -15.32 4.77
N TRP A 205 -5.40 -16.18 4.02
CA TRP A 205 -6.18 -15.78 2.85
C TRP A 205 -7.62 -15.41 3.24
N PRO A 206 -8.21 -14.34 2.65
CA PRO A 206 -9.53 -13.83 3.06
C PRO A 206 -10.70 -14.80 2.85
N TRP A 207 -10.54 -15.80 2.01
CA TRP A 207 -11.59 -16.76 1.65
C TRP A 207 -11.50 -18.10 2.39
N GLU A 208 -10.46 -18.32 3.18
CA GLU A 208 -10.26 -19.60 3.88
C GLU A 208 -11.09 -19.76 5.16
N SER A 209 -11.63 -18.67 5.70
CA SER A 209 -12.38 -18.70 6.96
C SER A 209 -13.68 -17.91 6.89
N GLN A 210 -14.73 -18.48 7.49
CA GLN A 210 -15.97 -17.78 7.77
C GLN A 210 -15.81 -17.04 9.10
N GLY A 211 -15.30 -15.81 9.04
CA GLY A 211 -15.14 -14.98 10.22
C GLY A 211 -16.45 -14.54 10.86
N VAL A 212 -16.35 -13.80 11.96
CA VAL A 212 -17.50 -13.17 12.61
C VAL A 212 -18.33 -12.38 11.62
N GLN A 213 -19.65 -12.42 11.80
CA GLN A 213 -20.55 -11.62 10.98
C GLN A 213 -20.19 -10.12 11.08
N ALA A 214 -20.14 -9.46 9.93
CA ALA A 214 -19.76 -8.04 9.85
C ALA A 214 -20.58 -7.13 10.79
N GLU A 215 -21.85 -7.49 11.04
CA GLU A 215 -22.75 -6.74 11.93
C GLU A 215 -22.33 -6.80 13.39
N VAL A 216 -21.89 -7.96 13.85
CA VAL A 216 -21.38 -8.14 15.22
C VAL A 216 -20.12 -7.31 15.41
N LEU A 217 -19.19 -7.40 14.46
CA LEU A 217 -17.96 -6.59 14.50
C LEU A 217 -18.26 -5.09 14.45
N ARG A 218 -19.20 -4.69 13.58
CA ARG A 218 -19.65 -3.31 13.44
C ARG A 218 -20.22 -2.75 14.75
N ASN A 219 -21.10 -3.50 15.41
CA ASN A 219 -21.70 -3.09 16.67
C ASN A 219 -20.67 -2.96 17.79
N ARG A 220 -19.69 -3.84 17.85
CA ARG A 220 -18.59 -3.82 18.82
C ARG A 220 -17.60 -2.67 18.57
N LEU A 221 -17.32 -2.31 17.33
CA LEU A 221 -16.42 -1.19 16.99
C LEU A 221 -17.02 0.18 17.31
N GLY A 222 -18.34 0.29 17.29
CA GLY A 222 -19.04 1.53 17.53
C GLY A 222 -19.04 2.48 16.32
N GLN A 223 -20.11 3.29 16.24
CA GLN A 223 -20.38 4.12 15.05
C GLN A 223 -19.34 5.23 14.81
N ALA A 224 -18.81 5.83 15.89
CA ALA A 224 -17.83 6.92 15.75
C ALA A 224 -16.52 6.45 15.09
N LEU A 225 -15.97 5.32 15.55
CA LEU A 225 -14.75 4.74 14.97
C LEU A 225 -14.97 4.32 13.52
N LEU A 226 -16.11 3.68 13.24
CA LEU A 226 -16.46 3.25 11.90
C LEU A 226 -16.64 4.42 10.93
N ASN A 227 -17.25 5.51 11.35
CA ASN A 227 -17.38 6.69 10.51
C ASN A 227 -16.01 7.28 10.17
N LEU A 228 -15.11 7.39 11.14
CA LEU A 228 -13.76 7.87 10.91
C LEU A 228 -12.99 6.97 9.94
N VAL A 229 -13.05 5.66 10.14
CA VAL A 229 -12.39 4.68 9.26
C VAL A 229 -13.02 4.71 7.86
N SER A 230 -14.35 4.80 7.75
CA SER A 230 -15.04 4.83 6.45
C SER A 230 -14.66 6.07 5.64
N VAL A 231 -14.64 7.25 6.28
CA VAL A 231 -14.24 8.50 5.61
C VAL A 231 -12.78 8.40 5.13
N ALA A 232 -11.87 7.93 5.98
CA ALA A 232 -10.47 7.77 5.61
C ALA A 232 -10.29 6.80 4.44
N VAL A 233 -10.98 5.65 4.46
CA VAL A 233 -10.89 4.63 3.39
C VAL A 233 -11.54 5.14 2.10
N CYS A 234 -12.72 5.76 2.16
CA CYS A 234 -13.38 6.33 0.98
C CYS A 234 -12.52 7.41 0.33
N LEU A 235 -11.93 8.32 1.13
CA LEU A 235 -11.01 9.33 0.63
C LEU A 235 -9.80 8.69 -0.06
N PHE A 236 -9.20 7.66 0.56
CA PHE A 236 -8.02 7.01 0.01
C PHE A 236 -8.32 6.23 -1.27
N VAL A 237 -9.45 5.52 -1.33
CA VAL A 237 -9.94 4.85 -2.55
C VAL A 237 -10.23 5.88 -3.65
N ALA A 238 -10.82 7.02 -3.32
CA ALA A 238 -11.05 8.09 -4.28
C ALA A 238 -9.74 8.61 -4.87
N LEU A 239 -8.71 8.84 -4.05
CA LEU A 239 -7.40 9.31 -4.50
C LEU A 239 -6.60 8.25 -5.28
N SER A 240 -6.71 6.97 -4.90
CA SER A 240 -5.93 5.89 -5.51
C SER A 240 -6.59 5.27 -6.75
N VAL A 241 -7.91 5.32 -6.86
CA VAL A 241 -8.67 4.65 -7.92
C VAL A 241 -9.52 5.61 -8.74
N LEU A 242 -10.44 6.34 -8.08
CA LEU A 242 -11.41 7.16 -8.81
C LEU A 242 -10.75 8.33 -9.54
N LEU A 243 -9.75 8.95 -8.93
CA LEU A 243 -9.04 10.08 -9.53
C LEU A 243 -8.21 9.66 -10.76
N PRO A 244 -7.38 8.58 -10.71
CA PRO A 244 -6.69 8.09 -11.91
C PRO A 244 -7.62 7.64 -13.03
N LEU A 245 -8.68 6.90 -12.71
CA LEU A 245 -9.64 6.45 -13.71
C LEU A 245 -10.46 7.62 -14.28
N GLY A 246 -10.89 8.55 -13.43
CA GLY A 246 -11.60 9.74 -13.86
C GLY A 246 -10.77 10.60 -14.80
N HIS A 247 -9.48 10.80 -14.49
CA HIS A 247 -8.57 11.52 -15.37
C HIS A 247 -8.40 10.81 -16.72
N LEU A 248 -8.25 9.50 -16.73
CA LEU A 248 -8.15 8.71 -17.96
C LEU A 248 -9.39 8.83 -18.83
N LEU A 249 -10.59 8.81 -18.22
CA LEU A 249 -11.86 8.91 -18.95
C LEU A 249 -12.13 10.32 -19.49
N LEU A 250 -11.67 11.35 -18.78
CA LEU A 250 -11.89 12.75 -19.16
C LEU A 250 -10.81 13.29 -20.12
N ASP A 251 -9.66 12.64 -20.21
CA ASP A 251 -8.60 13.03 -21.13
C ASP A 251 -8.94 12.61 -22.56
N THR A 252 -9.52 13.56 -23.30
CA THR A 252 -9.94 13.36 -24.70
C THR A 252 -8.78 13.02 -25.63
N ARG A 253 -7.54 13.38 -25.29
CA ARG A 253 -6.34 13.05 -26.09
C ARG A 253 -6.06 11.56 -26.10
N SER A 254 -6.37 10.87 -25.01
CA SER A 254 -6.19 9.41 -24.93
C SER A 254 -7.09 8.62 -25.89
N TRP A 255 -8.20 9.22 -26.35
CA TRP A 255 -9.20 8.57 -27.20
C TRP A 255 -9.12 8.98 -28.68
N THR A 256 -8.40 10.06 -29.01
CA THR A 256 -8.27 10.54 -30.39
C THR A 256 -7.16 9.82 -31.16
N ASP A 257 -6.26 9.12 -30.48
CA ASP A 257 -5.11 8.41 -31.06
C ASP A 257 -5.31 6.88 -31.10
N LEU A 258 -6.52 6.38 -30.78
CA LEU A 258 -6.96 4.99 -30.93
C LEU A 258 -7.80 4.82 -32.20
#